data_e922393a05b0d6e2fddf74b3373ac2e1
#
_entry.id   e922393a05b0d6e2fddf74b3373ac2e1
#
_cell.length_a   1.000
_cell.length_b   1.000
_cell.length_c   1.000
_cell.angle_alpha   90.00
_cell.angle_beta   90.00
_cell.angle_gamma   90.00
#
_symmetry.space_group_name_H-M   'P 1'
#
loop_
_entity.id
_entity.type
_entity.pdbx_description
1 polymer ?
#
loop_
_entity_poly.entity_id
_entity_poly.type
_entity_poly.pdbx_seq_one_letter_code
_entity_poly.pdbx_strand_id
1 'polypeptide(L)'
;MLEITVPAKEFVIHRRFFNTKETKLRLEHSLVSIAKWEQKWKVPFINVGPQNLEQTLDYIRCMTITQNVDPLVYNALTQQNIKDVEAYIADPASASKFYENELAEIEKKKNHGRKEIMTSEKLYALMTQYRINWAAEKWHLNRLVALIEYCGQMNQPPRKLDDQERMAIQRANKARYSGKGTHPHVSKPKMPKVPKR
;
A
#
# COMPACT_ATOMS: atom_id res chain seq x y z
N MET A 1 8.11 -6.12 7.92
CA MET A 1 8.65 -7.49 8.04
C MET A 1 8.07 -8.13 9.29
N LEU A 2 7.45 -9.29 9.17
CA LEU A 2 6.89 -10.09 10.26
C LEU A 2 7.86 -11.22 10.62
N GLU A 3 8.03 -11.49 11.91
CA GLU A 3 8.78 -12.65 12.40
C GLU A 3 7.82 -13.56 13.17
N ILE A 4 7.75 -14.84 12.76
CA ILE A 4 6.93 -15.85 13.43
C ILE A 4 7.81 -17.04 13.83
N THR A 5 7.45 -17.70 14.92
CA THR A 5 8.10 -18.94 15.37
C THR A 5 7.16 -20.10 15.08
N VAL A 6 7.63 -21.04 14.28
CA VAL A 6 6.92 -22.28 13.97
C VAL A 6 7.43 -23.35 14.92
N PRO A 7 6.56 -23.99 15.71
CA PRO A 7 6.97 -25.01 16.68
C PRO A 7 7.50 -26.27 15.99
N ALA A 8 8.30 -27.01 16.72
CA ALA A 8 8.69 -28.36 16.33
C ALA A 8 7.43 -29.26 16.25
N LYS A 9 7.32 -30.05 15.20
CA LYS A 9 6.21 -30.95 15.00
C LYS A 9 6.63 -32.24 14.34
N GLU A 10 6.01 -33.34 14.78
CA GLU A 10 6.20 -34.64 14.15
C GLU A 10 5.05 -34.91 13.17
N PHE A 11 5.40 -35.44 12.02
CA PHE A 11 4.46 -35.80 10.96
C PHE A 11 4.63 -37.25 10.55
N VAL A 12 3.55 -37.89 10.23
CA VAL A 12 3.55 -39.21 9.59
C VAL A 12 3.06 -39.02 8.15
N ILE A 13 3.96 -39.10 7.19
CA ILE A 13 3.63 -39.00 5.77
C ILE A 13 4.04 -40.32 5.10
N HIS A 14 3.09 -40.97 4.44
CA HIS A 14 3.30 -42.29 3.79
C HIS A 14 3.99 -43.31 4.70
N ARG A 15 3.53 -43.45 5.96
CA ARG A 15 4.08 -44.35 6.99
C ARG A 15 5.53 -44.09 7.38
N ARG A 16 6.08 -42.89 7.06
CA ARG A 16 7.39 -42.42 7.50
C ARG A 16 7.22 -41.27 8.49
N PHE A 17 8.04 -41.29 9.54
CA PHE A 17 8.08 -40.21 10.52
C PHE A 17 9.02 -39.11 10.02
N PHE A 18 8.52 -37.88 10.07
CA PHE A 18 9.29 -36.67 9.80
C PHE A 18 9.18 -35.76 11.02
N ASN A 19 10.27 -35.16 11.40
CA ASN A 19 10.34 -34.23 12.52
C ASN A 19 10.86 -32.89 12.03
N THR A 20 10.12 -31.81 12.30
CA THR A 20 10.59 -30.45 12.08
C THR A 20 11.10 -29.87 13.39
N LYS A 21 12.16 -29.08 13.32
CA LYS A 21 12.68 -28.32 14.45
C LYS A 21 11.93 -27.01 14.56
N GLU A 22 11.89 -26.43 15.77
CA GLU A 22 11.43 -25.08 15.95
C GLU A 22 12.19 -24.13 15.00
N THR A 23 11.46 -23.37 14.20
CA THR A 23 12.04 -22.54 13.14
C THR A 23 11.46 -21.14 13.18
N LYS A 24 12.33 -20.13 13.18
CA LYS A 24 11.92 -18.73 13.04
C LYS A 24 11.87 -18.35 11.56
N LEU A 25 10.71 -17.89 11.12
CA LEU A 25 10.48 -17.43 9.76
C LEU A 25 10.36 -15.91 9.75
N ARG A 26 11.10 -15.27 8.86
CA ARG A 26 10.93 -13.84 8.52
C ARG A 26 10.16 -13.75 7.22
N LEU A 27 9.06 -13.02 7.27
CA LEU A 27 8.09 -12.90 6.18
C LEU A 27 7.96 -11.45 5.75
N GLU A 28 7.79 -11.22 4.45
CA GLU A 28 7.47 -9.90 3.91
C GLU A 28 6.34 -9.99 2.88
N HIS A 29 5.28 -9.26 3.15
CA HIS A 29 4.17 -9.08 2.21
C HIS A 29 4.57 -8.03 1.16
N SER A 30 5.20 -8.46 0.07
CA SER A 30 5.80 -7.58 -0.93
C SER A 30 5.30 -7.88 -2.34
N LEU A 31 5.56 -6.96 -3.27
CA LEU A 31 5.24 -7.19 -4.68
C LEU A 31 5.95 -8.43 -5.24
N VAL A 32 7.18 -8.70 -4.79
CA VAL A 32 7.94 -9.91 -5.17
C VAL A 32 7.22 -11.19 -4.73
N SER A 33 6.69 -11.22 -3.49
CA SER A 33 5.98 -12.41 -2.98
C SER A 33 4.68 -12.67 -3.76
N ILE A 34 3.95 -11.61 -4.10
CA ILE A 34 2.74 -11.71 -4.93
C ILE A 34 3.06 -12.20 -6.33
N ALA A 35 4.07 -11.62 -6.98
CA ALA A 35 4.45 -12.01 -8.33
C ALA A 35 4.81 -13.50 -8.41
N LYS A 36 5.54 -14.04 -7.42
CA LYS A 36 5.84 -15.47 -7.33
C LYS A 36 4.58 -16.34 -7.21
N TRP A 37 3.64 -15.91 -6.38
CA TRP A 37 2.40 -16.65 -6.16
C TRP A 37 1.48 -16.60 -7.39
N GLU A 38 1.29 -15.42 -8.01
CA GLU A 38 0.51 -15.24 -9.25
C GLU A 38 1.11 -16.02 -10.41
N GLN A 39 2.44 -16.07 -10.52
CA GLN A 39 3.12 -16.86 -11.54
C GLN A 39 2.78 -18.35 -11.43
N LYS A 40 2.64 -18.87 -10.20
CA LYS A 40 2.31 -20.28 -9.97
C LYS A 40 0.82 -20.57 -10.18
N TRP A 41 -0.05 -19.78 -9.55
CA TRP A 41 -1.49 -20.07 -9.48
C TRP A 41 -2.29 -19.47 -10.64
N LYS A 42 -1.72 -18.52 -11.40
CA LYS A 42 -2.38 -17.83 -12.52
C LYS A 42 -3.68 -17.10 -12.12
N VAL A 43 -3.74 -16.63 -10.88
CA VAL A 43 -4.88 -15.92 -10.28
C VAL A 43 -4.42 -14.58 -9.74
N PRO A 44 -5.14 -13.46 -9.97
CA PRO A 44 -4.75 -12.15 -9.46
C PRO A 44 -4.91 -12.11 -7.93
N PHE A 45 -3.80 -11.96 -7.22
CA PHE A 45 -3.77 -11.99 -5.76
C PHE A 45 -4.59 -10.87 -5.11
N ILE A 46 -4.45 -9.65 -5.60
CA ILE A 46 -5.07 -8.46 -4.99
C ILE A 46 -6.60 -8.51 -5.06
N ASN A 47 -7.16 -9.07 -6.14
CA ASN A 47 -8.60 -9.10 -6.34
C ASN A 47 -9.28 -10.33 -5.74
N VAL A 48 -8.58 -11.46 -5.74
CA VAL A 48 -9.14 -12.77 -5.39
C VAL A 48 -8.51 -13.32 -4.11
N GLY A 49 -7.18 -13.21 -3.99
CA GLY A 49 -6.42 -13.78 -2.87
C GLY A 49 -6.39 -15.31 -2.86
N PRO A 50 -5.75 -15.91 -1.84
CA PRO A 50 -5.78 -17.36 -1.62
C PRO A 50 -7.19 -17.84 -1.28
N GLN A 51 -7.67 -18.90 -1.98
CA GLN A 51 -9.03 -19.43 -1.82
C GLN A 51 -9.08 -20.69 -0.95
N ASN A 52 -7.95 -21.31 -0.68
CA ASN A 52 -7.85 -22.52 0.10
C ASN A 52 -6.55 -22.55 0.92
N LEU A 53 -6.47 -23.50 1.86
CA LEU A 53 -5.32 -23.63 2.74
C LEU A 53 -4.01 -23.87 1.98
N GLU A 54 -4.03 -24.63 0.90
CA GLU A 54 -2.84 -24.91 0.10
C GLU A 54 -2.27 -23.61 -0.50
N GLN A 55 -3.14 -22.79 -1.08
CA GLN A 55 -2.76 -21.48 -1.63
C GLN A 55 -2.25 -20.52 -0.54
N THR A 56 -2.87 -20.57 0.65
CA THR A 56 -2.43 -19.76 1.80
C THR A 56 -1.04 -20.18 2.26
N LEU A 57 -0.79 -21.47 2.46
CA LEU A 57 0.51 -21.98 2.85
C LEU A 57 1.59 -21.69 1.79
N ASP A 58 1.23 -21.81 0.52
CA ASP A 58 2.13 -21.48 -0.57
C ASP A 58 2.45 -19.98 -0.63
N TYR A 59 1.45 -19.12 -0.31
CA TYR A 59 1.69 -17.69 -0.21
C TYR A 59 2.65 -17.36 0.95
N ILE A 60 2.48 -17.96 2.11
CA ILE A 60 3.41 -17.80 3.24
C ILE A 60 4.84 -18.23 2.82
N ARG A 61 4.96 -19.29 2.02
CA ARG A 61 6.23 -19.70 1.43
C ARG A 61 6.82 -18.63 0.51
N CYS A 62 5.99 -18.02 -0.35
CA CYS A 62 6.42 -16.91 -1.23
C CYS A 62 6.85 -15.67 -0.45
N MET A 63 6.24 -15.39 0.72
CA MET A 63 6.60 -14.30 1.62
C MET A 63 7.90 -14.55 2.39
N THR A 64 8.35 -15.81 2.49
CA THR A 64 9.48 -16.18 3.35
C THR A 64 10.80 -15.64 2.80
N ILE A 65 11.49 -14.85 3.63
CA ILE A 65 12.84 -14.31 3.35
C ILE A 65 13.91 -15.22 3.93
N THR A 66 13.58 -15.96 5.00
CA THR A 66 14.52 -16.91 5.63
C THR A 66 15.00 -17.93 4.60
N GLN A 67 16.32 -18.11 4.50
CA GLN A 67 16.92 -19.04 3.56
C GLN A 67 16.95 -20.46 4.11
N ASN A 68 17.00 -21.47 3.22
CA ASN A 68 17.17 -22.89 3.54
C ASN A 68 16.11 -23.44 4.52
N VAL A 69 14.87 -22.99 4.40
CA VAL A 69 13.74 -23.50 5.20
C VAL A 69 13.30 -24.85 4.66
N ASP A 70 13.21 -25.85 5.54
CA ASP A 70 12.63 -27.15 5.18
C ASP A 70 11.16 -26.96 4.77
N PRO A 71 10.73 -27.45 3.60
CA PRO A 71 9.35 -27.36 3.14
C PRO A 71 8.31 -27.92 4.14
N LEU A 72 8.69 -28.88 4.98
CA LEU A 72 7.80 -29.45 6.00
C LEU A 72 7.45 -28.46 7.12
N VAL A 73 8.27 -27.43 7.35
CA VAL A 73 8.02 -26.40 8.36
C VAL A 73 6.69 -25.67 8.08
N TYR A 74 6.32 -25.48 6.81
CA TYR A 74 5.05 -24.81 6.46
C TYR A 74 3.81 -25.65 6.84
N ASN A 75 3.96 -26.97 6.93
CA ASN A 75 2.90 -27.86 7.40
C ASN A 75 2.78 -27.87 8.94
N ALA A 76 3.77 -27.31 9.64
CA ALA A 76 3.78 -27.16 11.10
C ALA A 76 3.20 -25.83 11.57
N LEU A 77 2.84 -24.91 10.66
CA LEU A 77 2.22 -23.64 10.99
C LEU A 77 0.97 -23.85 11.85
N THR A 78 0.88 -23.06 12.91
CA THR A 78 -0.31 -23.07 13.79
C THR A 78 -1.37 -22.10 13.26
N GLN A 79 -2.61 -22.27 13.75
CA GLN A 79 -3.67 -21.30 13.45
C GLN A 79 -3.30 -19.88 13.88
N GLN A 80 -2.56 -19.74 15.00
CA GLN A 80 -2.10 -18.43 15.46
C GLN A 80 -1.10 -17.83 14.48
N ASN A 81 -0.14 -18.61 13.97
CA ASN A 81 0.79 -18.11 12.94
C ASN A 81 0.05 -17.62 11.69
N ILE A 82 -1.00 -18.34 11.25
CA ILE A 82 -1.80 -17.93 10.08
C ILE A 82 -2.52 -16.62 10.37
N LYS A 83 -3.14 -16.46 11.54
CA LYS A 83 -3.80 -15.21 11.95
C LYS A 83 -2.83 -14.03 12.02
N ASP A 84 -1.63 -14.25 12.55
CA ASP A 84 -0.60 -13.21 12.63
C ASP A 84 -0.16 -12.77 11.23
N VAL A 85 -0.05 -13.71 10.28
CA VAL A 85 0.24 -13.42 8.87
C VAL A 85 -0.91 -12.67 8.21
N GLU A 86 -2.15 -13.08 8.43
CA GLU A 86 -3.34 -12.38 7.89
C GLU A 86 -3.43 -10.95 8.43
N ALA A 87 -3.20 -10.75 9.72
CA ALA A 87 -3.16 -9.44 10.35
C ALA A 87 -2.05 -8.55 9.75
N TYR A 88 -0.88 -9.15 9.51
CA TYR A 88 0.24 -8.45 8.88
C TYR A 88 -0.06 -8.05 7.41
N ILE A 89 -0.70 -8.92 6.64
CA ILE A 89 -1.13 -8.62 5.26
C ILE A 89 -2.15 -7.47 5.25
N ALA A 90 -3.06 -7.45 6.23
CA ALA A 90 -4.09 -6.43 6.36
C ALA A 90 -3.57 -5.09 6.89
N ASP A 91 -2.35 -5.05 7.45
CA ASP A 91 -1.77 -3.81 7.97
C ASP A 91 -1.65 -2.77 6.84
N PRO A 92 -2.24 -1.58 6.99
CA PRO A 92 -2.10 -0.49 6.02
C PRO A 92 -0.65 -0.10 5.74
N ALA A 93 0.26 -0.28 6.68
CA ALA A 93 1.69 0.07 6.58
C ALA A 93 1.94 1.53 6.12
N SER A 94 0.92 2.39 6.20
CA SER A 94 0.95 3.78 5.76
C SER A 94 0.08 4.65 6.67
N ALA A 95 0.58 5.85 7.01
CA ALA A 95 -0.18 6.85 7.77
C ALA A 95 -1.25 7.56 6.91
N SER A 96 -1.21 7.40 5.61
CA SER A 96 -2.00 8.17 4.65
C SER A 96 -3.45 7.70 4.49
N LYS A 97 -3.77 6.51 4.95
CA LYS A 97 -5.11 5.89 4.77
C LYS A 97 -6.25 6.59 5.52
N PHE A 98 -5.97 7.50 6.44
CA PHE A 98 -7.02 8.22 7.17
C PHE A 98 -7.86 9.16 6.30
N TYR A 99 -7.33 9.59 5.14
CA TYR A 99 -8.04 10.49 4.22
C TYR A 99 -8.71 9.76 3.04
N GLU A 100 -8.34 8.50 2.80
CA GLU A 100 -8.81 7.74 1.64
C GLU A 100 -10.26 7.27 1.76
N ASN A 101 -10.76 7.04 2.98
CA ASN A 101 -12.13 6.56 3.16
C ASN A 101 -13.18 7.55 2.68
N GLU A 102 -12.93 8.86 2.84
CA GLU A 102 -13.85 9.91 2.37
C GLU A 102 -13.81 10.05 0.83
N LEU A 103 -12.62 9.95 0.23
CA LEU A 103 -12.45 10.03 -1.22
C LEU A 103 -12.92 8.76 -1.92
N ALA A 104 -12.65 7.59 -1.36
CA ALA A 104 -13.09 6.30 -1.90
C ALA A 104 -14.62 6.15 -1.89
N GLU A 105 -15.33 6.73 -0.92
CA GLU A 105 -16.80 6.76 -0.93
C GLU A 105 -17.36 7.65 -2.03
N ILE A 106 -16.65 8.74 -2.35
CA ILE A 106 -17.05 9.66 -3.43
C ILE A 106 -16.78 9.01 -4.80
N GLU A 107 -15.67 8.31 -4.95
CA GLU A 107 -15.31 7.62 -6.20
C GLU A 107 -16.15 6.36 -6.43
N LYS A 108 -16.51 5.61 -5.39
CA LYS A 108 -17.44 4.47 -5.49
C LYS A 108 -18.82 4.89 -6.03
N LYS A 109 -19.26 6.09 -5.73
CA LYS A 109 -20.52 6.65 -6.25
C LYS A 109 -20.43 7.06 -7.73
N LYS A 110 -19.23 7.32 -8.26
CA LYS A 110 -19.02 7.74 -9.66
C LYS A 110 -18.68 6.60 -10.62
N ASN A 111 -18.07 5.52 -10.11
CA ASN A 111 -17.63 4.41 -10.95
C ASN A 111 -18.57 3.21 -10.85
N HIS A 112 -19.66 3.21 -11.65
CA HIS A 112 -20.41 2.01 -12.03
C HIS A 112 -19.66 1.19 -13.11
N GLY A 113 -18.32 1.32 -13.19
CA GLY A 113 -17.47 0.66 -14.16
C GLY A 113 -16.90 -0.67 -13.63
N ARG A 114 -16.60 -1.60 -14.54
CA ARG A 114 -15.90 -2.87 -14.29
C ARG A 114 -14.76 -2.67 -13.29
N LYS A 115 -14.77 -3.44 -12.19
CA LYS A 115 -13.62 -3.51 -11.28
C LYS A 115 -12.38 -3.90 -12.09
N GLU A 116 -11.43 -3.01 -12.18
CA GLU A 116 -10.19 -3.30 -12.89
C GLU A 116 -9.42 -4.39 -12.15
N ILE A 117 -9.02 -5.44 -12.88
CA ILE A 117 -8.23 -6.53 -12.31
C ILE A 117 -6.81 -5.98 -12.11
N MET A 118 -6.35 -5.97 -10.85
CA MET A 118 -5.00 -5.55 -10.49
C MET A 118 -4.12 -6.78 -10.32
N THR A 119 -3.04 -6.85 -11.07
CA THR A 119 -2.04 -7.92 -11.02
C THR A 119 -0.66 -7.35 -10.68
N SER A 120 0.27 -8.21 -10.30
CA SER A 120 1.65 -7.82 -10.04
C SER A 120 2.29 -7.12 -11.23
N GLU A 121 2.03 -7.58 -12.47
CA GLU A 121 2.56 -6.97 -13.69
C GLU A 121 2.06 -5.53 -13.87
N LYS A 122 0.79 -5.26 -13.55
CA LYS A 122 0.25 -3.90 -13.59
C LYS A 122 0.93 -2.99 -12.57
N LEU A 123 1.20 -3.50 -11.36
CA LEU A 123 1.93 -2.73 -10.36
C LEU A 123 3.36 -2.43 -10.81
N TYR A 124 4.06 -3.39 -11.42
CA TYR A 124 5.38 -3.14 -12.02
C TYR A 124 5.31 -2.11 -13.16
N ALA A 125 4.29 -2.16 -14.01
CA ALA A 125 4.07 -1.17 -15.06
C ALA A 125 3.85 0.23 -14.47
N LEU A 126 3.05 0.36 -13.42
CA LEU A 126 2.82 1.62 -12.71
C LEU A 126 4.10 2.14 -12.03
N MET A 127 4.89 1.26 -11.39
CA MET A 127 6.19 1.64 -10.86
C MET A 127 7.10 2.25 -11.93
N THR A 128 7.14 1.62 -13.11
CA THR A 128 7.92 2.11 -14.26
C THR A 128 7.38 3.45 -14.76
N GLN A 129 6.07 3.58 -14.92
CA GLN A 129 5.41 4.80 -15.38
C GLN A 129 5.69 5.99 -14.44
N TYR A 130 5.65 5.77 -13.13
CA TYR A 130 5.90 6.81 -12.12
C TYR A 130 7.37 6.93 -11.73
N ARG A 131 8.27 6.19 -12.39
CA ARG A 131 9.71 6.20 -12.10
C ARG A 131 10.04 5.87 -10.65
N ILE A 132 9.26 4.99 -10.03
CA ILE A 132 9.50 4.48 -8.68
C ILE A 132 10.71 3.55 -8.73
N ASN A 133 11.62 3.71 -7.76
CA ASN A 133 12.81 2.87 -7.67
C ASN A 133 12.40 1.39 -7.47
N TRP A 134 12.99 0.49 -8.24
CA TRP A 134 12.72 -0.95 -8.19
C TRP A 134 12.95 -1.56 -6.80
N ALA A 135 13.84 -0.99 -5.96
CA ALA A 135 14.01 -1.43 -4.59
C ALA A 135 12.71 -1.41 -3.76
N ALA A 136 11.71 -0.62 -4.18
CA ALA A 136 10.40 -0.55 -3.54
C ALA A 136 9.55 -1.82 -3.74
N GLU A 137 9.88 -2.71 -4.68
CA GLU A 137 9.22 -4.01 -4.84
C GLU A 137 9.30 -4.91 -3.59
N LYS A 138 10.32 -4.67 -2.74
CA LYS A 138 10.56 -5.38 -1.47
C LYS A 138 9.86 -4.76 -0.27
N TRP A 139 9.23 -3.59 -0.44
CA TRP A 139 8.47 -2.96 0.64
C TRP A 139 7.20 -3.74 0.91
N HIS A 140 6.60 -3.46 2.08
CA HIS A 140 5.24 -3.92 2.33
C HIS A 140 4.31 -3.45 1.21
N LEU A 141 3.52 -4.36 0.65
CA LEU A 141 2.72 -4.08 -0.54
C LEU A 141 1.80 -2.87 -0.36
N ASN A 142 1.09 -2.80 0.76
CA ASN A 142 0.15 -1.71 1.02
C ASN A 142 0.85 -0.34 1.02
N ARG A 143 2.11 -0.27 1.49
CA ARG A 143 2.92 0.94 1.41
C ARG A 143 3.30 1.30 -0.02
N LEU A 144 3.63 0.30 -0.84
CA LEU A 144 3.92 0.52 -2.26
C LEU A 144 2.68 0.98 -3.02
N VAL A 145 1.53 0.35 -2.78
CA VAL A 145 0.25 0.73 -3.39
C VAL A 145 -0.11 2.17 -3.02
N ALA A 146 0.01 2.56 -1.75
CA ALA A 146 -0.22 3.93 -1.32
C ALA A 146 0.70 4.92 -2.06
N LEU A 147 1.99 4.59 -2.25
CA LEU A 147 2.91 5.44 -3.02
C LEU A 147 2.46 5.59 -4.48
N ILE A 148 2.07 4.48 -5.13
CA ILE A 148 1.58 4.48 -6.52
C ILE A 148 0.33 5.36 -6.64
N GLU A 149 -0.61 5.26 -5.71
CA GLU A 149 -1.83 6.07 -5.68
C GLU A 149 -1.50 7.57 -5.55
N TYR A 150 -0.57 7.94 -4.65
CA TYR A 150 -0.10 9.32 -4.55
C TYR A 150 0.55 9.83 -5.84
N CYS A 151 1.40 9.03 -6.47
CA CYS A 151 1.98 9.39 -7.76
C CYS A 151 0.88 9.58 -8.82
N GLY A 152 -0.14 8.74 -8.81
CA GLY A 152 -1.31 8.88 -9.68
C GLY A 152 -2.06 10.19 -9.47
N GLN A 153 -2.34 10.54 -8.20
CA GLN A 153 -3.01 11.80 -7.85
C GLN A 153 -2.20 13.03 -8.24
N MET A 154 -0.88 13.02 -8.00
CA MET A 154 0.00 14.14 -8.37
C MET A 154 0.14 14.34 -9.88
N ASN A 155 0.00 13.28 -10.67
CA ASN A 155 0.09 13.34 -12.13
C ASN A 155 -1.26 13.63 -12.81
N GLN A 156 -2.37 13.71 -12.06
CA GLN A 156 -3.64 14.12 -12.62
C GLN A 156 -3.61 15.62 -12.95
N PRO A 157 -4.16 16.04 -14.10
CA PRO A 157 -4.33 17.44 -14.38
C PRO A 157 -5.22 18.07 -13.30
N PRO A 158 -4.96 19.35 -12.88
CA PRO A 158 -5.75 20.00 -11.86
C PRO A 158 -7.24 19.91 -12.23
N ARG A 159 -8.03 19.33 -11.32
CA ARG A 159 -9.48 19.17 -11.52
C ARG A 159 -10.09 20.54 -11.84
N LYS A 160 -10.80 20.64 -12.96
CA LYS A 160 -11.62 21.80 -13.23
C LYS A 160 -12.72 21.85 -12.17
N LEU A 161 -12.66 22.86 -11.33
CA LEU A 161 -13.71 23.11 -10.33
C LEU A 161 -15.02 23.39 -11.06
N ASP A 162 -16.10 22.76 -10.59
CA ASP A 162 -17.44 23.07 -11.05
C ASP A 162 -17.80 24.54 -10.68
N ASP A 163 -18.67 25.17 -11.46
CA ASP A 163 -19.05 26.57 -11.24
C ASP A 163 -19.64 26.80 -9.85
N GLN A 164 -20.36 25.81 -9.29
CA GLN A 164 -20.85 25.84 -7.92
C GLN A 164 -19.72 25.82 -6.88
N GLU A 165 -18.72 24.98 -7.08
CA GLU A 165 -17.53 24.90 -6.23
C GLU A 165 -16.71 26.20 -6.30
N ARG A 166 -16.58 26.79 -7.51
CA ARG A 166 -15.91 28.08 -7.69
C ARG A 166 -16.62 29.20 -6.93
N MET A 167 -17.96 29.26 -7.02
CA MET A 167 -18.75 30.24 -6.29
C MET A 167 -18.67 30.02 -4.77
N ALA A 168 -18.67 28.78 -4.29
CA ALA A 168 -18.52 28.47 -2.88
C ALA A 168 -17.16 28.92 -2.33
N ILE A 169 -16.07 28.64 -3.06
CA ILE A 169 -14.72 29.10 -2.72
C ILE A 169 -14.62 30.64 -2.74
N GLN A 170 -15.20 31.30 -3.75
CA GLN A 170 -15.23 32.74 -3.81
C GLN A 170 -16.00 33.36 -2.62
N ARG A 171 -17.16 32.79 -2.24
CA ARG A 171 -17.91 33.22 -1.07
C ARG A 171 -17.14 33.03 0.23
N ALA A 172 -16.50 31.87 0.40
CA ALA A 172 -15.68 31.59 1.58
C ALA A 172 -14.46 32.53 1.67
N ASN A 173 -13.78 32.78 0.56
CA ASN A 173 -12.69 33.74 0.51
C ASN A 173 -13.15 35.17 0.78
N LYS A 174 -14.25 35.61 0.18
CA LYS A 174 -14.84 36.92 0.44
C LYS A 174 -15.22 37.07 1.92
N ALA A 175 -15.80 36.06 2.55
CA ALA A 175 -16.12 36.07 3.97
C ALA A 175 -14.87 36.17 4.87
N ARG A 176 -13.78 35.47 4.49
CA ARG A 176 -12.49 35.57 5.20
C ARG A 176 -11.84 36.94 5.09
N TYR A 177 -11.99 37.62 3.95
CA TYR A 177 -11.38 38.93 3.72
C TYR A 177 -12.28 40.08 4.16
N SER A 178 -13.62 39.91 4.19
CA SER A 178 -14.56 40.93 4.68
C SER A 178 -14.62 41.01 6.22
N GLY A 179 -14.20 39.94 6.94
CA GLY A 179 -14.16 39.94 8.41
C GLY A 179 -12.86 40.45 9.04
N LYS A 180 -11.86 40.86 8.25
CA LYS A 180 -10.60 41.40 8.71
C LYS A 180 -10.36 42.80 8.18
N GLY A 181 -11.17 43.75 8.62
CA GLY A 181 -10.82 45.15 8.58
C GLY A 181 -9.80 45.44 9.69
N THR A 182 -8.54 45.30 9.42
CA THR A 182 -7.38 46.00 9.98
C THR A 182 -6.12 45.22 9.59
N HIS A 183 -5.67 45.40 8.36
CA HIS A 183 -4.28 45.13 8.09
C HIS A 183 -3.47 46.30 8.73
N PRO A 184 -2.48 46.05 9.59
CA PRO A 184 -1.54 47.08 9.97
C PRO A 184 -0.87 47.56 8.68
N HIS A 185 -0.96 48.84 8.43
CA HIS A 185 -0.34 49.54 7.29
C HIS A 185 1.19 49.33 7.42
N VAL A 186 1.72 48.35 6.72
CA VAL A 186 3.17 48.20 6.59
C VAL A 186 3.62 49.35 5.67
N SER A 187 4.11 50.42 6.29
CA SER A 187 4.75 51.56 5.58
C SER A 187 5.92 50.97 4.78
N LYS A 188 5.88 51.17 3.46
CA LYS A 188 6.99 50.81 2.56
C LYS A 188 8.27 51.49 3.07
N PRO A 189 9.38 50.73 3.19
CA PRO A 189 10.66 51.37 3.58
C PRO A 189 11.03 52.41 2.54
N LYS A 190 11.29 53.67 3.00
CA LYS A 190 11.77 54.76 2.15
C LYS A 190 13.14 54.35 1.62
N MET A 191 13.25 54.19 0.31
CA MET A 191 14.55 54.01 -0.33
C MET A 191 15.43 55.23 -0.07
N PRO A 192 16.70 55.05 0.29
CA PRO A 192 17.64 56.19 0.43
C PRO A 192 17.86 56.85 -0.93
N LYS A 193 17.71 58.21 -0.96
CA LYS A 193 18.01 59.01 -2.16
C LYS A 193 19.48 58.90 -2.47
N VAL A 194 19.82 58.42 -3.65
CA VAL A 194 21.18 58.43 -4.20
C VAL A 194 21.55 59.88 -4.49
N PRO A 195 22.65 60.41 -4.00
CA PRO A 195 23.10 61.75 -4.33
C PRO A 195 23.53 61.82 -5.79
N LYS A 196 23.01 62.83 -6.52
CA LYS A 196 23.43 63.13 -7.89
C LYS A 196 24.82 63.71 -7.82
N ARG A 197 25.78 63.17 -8.53
CA ARG A 197 27.04 63.77 -8.94
C ARG A 197 26.82 64.56 -10.21
#